data_427bc743991f90d71c1c653b31701ed7
#
_entry.id   427bc743991f90d71c1c653b31701ed7
#
_cell.length_a   1.000
_cell.length_b   1.000
_cell.length_c   1.000
_cell.angle_alpha   90.00
_cell.angle_beta   90.00
_cell.angle_gamma   90.00
#
_symmetry.space_group_name_H-M   'P 1'
#
loop_
_entity.id
_entity.type
_entity.pdbx_description
1 polymer ?
#
loop_
_entity_poly.entity_id
_entity_poly.type
_entity_poly.pdbx_seq_one_letter_code
_entity_poly.pdbx_strand_id
1 'polypeptide(L)'
;MAARPAFGIGISFHIKNTIKESGARKMGFMTFKGGVHPHDGKEFSKDKPIRELLPKDELVFPVSQHIGAPASPVVAVGDTVLRGQKIAEAGGFVSAPIYSSVSGTVKAIQPRRGAVGDMVNSIIIANDGEMREVEYAPVDNIASLSKEEIIGKVKEAGVVGMGGAGFPTHVKLSPKEPEKIEYVIANCAECEPYLTSDYRRMIEEPEK
;
A
#
# COMPACT_ATOMS: atom_id res chain seq x y z
N MET A 1 18.46 -20.80 14.73
CA MET A 1 17.24 -21.19 14.00
C MET A 1 16.11 -21.26 15.01
N ALA A 2 15.33 -20.20 15.15
CA ALA A 2 14.13 -20.19 15.99
C ALA A 2 12.98 -19.72 15.09
N ALA A 3 12.00 -20.59 14.90
CA ALA A 3 10.81 -20.32 14.11
C ALA A 3 9.98 -19.20 14.76
N ARG A 4 9.64 -18.17 14.00
CA ARG A 4 8.70 -17.14 14.42
C ARG A 4 7.28 -17.71 14.39
N PRO A 5 6.44 -17.49 15.41
CA PRO A 5 5.03 -17.84 15.32
C PRO A 5 4.31 -16.90 14.36
N ALA A 6 3.68 -17.46 13.34
CA ALA A 6 2.75 -16.77 12.47
C ALA A 6 1.47 -16.48 13.27
N PHE A 7 1.18 -15.22 13.54
CA PHE A 7 -0.13 -14.80 14.01
C PHE A 7 -1.05 -14.62 12.81
N GLY A 8 -1.76 -15.68 12.46
CA GLY A 8 -2.83 -15.65 11.49
C GLY A 8 -4.09 -15.03 12.12
N ILE A 9 -4.54 -13.92 11.61
CA ILE A 9 -5.93 -13.48 11.83
C ILE A 9 -6.79 -14.33 10.90
N GLY A 10 -7.32 -15.42 11.44
CA GLY A 10 -8.24 -16.29 10.73
C GLY A 10 -9.58 -15.57 10.51
N ILE A 11 -9.72 -14.85 9.42
CA ILE A 11 -11.04 -14.43 8.94
C ILE A 11 -11.64 -15.63 8.21
N SER A 12 -12.43 -16.41 8.93
CA SER A 12 -13.19 -17.52 8.35
C SER A 12 -14.36 -16.94 7.56
N PHE A 13 -14.22 -16.88 6.24
CA PHE A 13 -15.35 -16.60 5.35
C PHE A 13 -16.26 -17.82 5.28
N HIS A 14 -17.32 -17.83 6.07
CA HIS A 14 -18.43 -18.77 5.87
C HIS A 14 -19.33 -18.24 4.74
N ILE A 15 -18.97 -18.60 3.50
CA ILE A 15 -19.89 -18.41 2.37
C ILE A 15 -20.95 -19.49 2.51
N LYS A 16 -22.10 -19.14 3.09
CA LYS A 16 -23.30 -19.97 2.97
C LYS A 16 -23.77 -19.89 1.51
N ASN A 17 -23.46 -20.89 0.72
CA ASN A 17 -24.06 -21.11 -0.59
C ASN A 17 -25.56 -21.35 -0.42
N THR A 18 -26.34 -20.28 -0.40
CA THR A 18 -27.79 -20.36 -0.62
C THR A 18 -28.05 -19.79 -2.02
N ILE A 19 -27.56 -20.48 -3.04
CA ILE A 19 -28.04 -20.27 -4.40
C ILE A 19 -29.37 -21.02 -4.48
N LYS A 20 -30.47 -20.33 -4.25
CA LYS A 20 -31.78 -20.79 -4.73
C LYS A 20 -31.74 -20.70 -6.24
N GLU A 21 -31.85 -21.87 -6.88
CA GLU A 21 -32.10 -21.96 -8.33
C GLU A 21 -33.44 -21.28 -8.63
N SER A 22 -33.40 -20.03 -9.02
CA SER A 22 -34.48 -19.31 -9.67
C SER A 22 -34.00 -18.95 -11.06
N GLY A 23 -34.53 -19.68 -12.05
CA GLY A 23 -34.57 -19.39 -13.48
C GLY A 23 -33.34 -18.69 -14.06
N ALA A 24 -32.53 -19.45 -14.80
CA ALA A 24 -31.43 -18.89 -15.58
C ALA A 24 -31.92 -17.81 -16.56
N ARG A 25 -32.01 -16.57 -16.11
CA ARG A 25 -31.94 -15.44 -17.04
C ARG A 25 -30.53 -15.47 -17.61
N LYS A 26 -30.43 -15.74 -18.92
CA LYS A 26 -29.21 -15.43 -19.68
C LYS A 26 -28.86 -13.99 -19.38
N MET A 27 -27.87 -13.77 -18.53
CA MET A 27 -27.24 -12.46 -18.41
C MET A 27 -26.56 -12.23 -19.75
N GLY A 28 -27.20 -11.44 -20.62
CA GLY A 28 -26.55 -10.89 -21.79
C GLY A 28 -25.32 -10.14 -21.27
N PHE A 29 -24.18 -10.42 -21.84
CA PHE A 29 -22.98 -9.63 -21.56
C PHE A 29 -23.35 -8.15 -21.75
N MET A 30 -23.37 -7.39 -20.65
CA MET A 30 -23.52 -5.95 -20.71
C MET A 30 -22.21 -5.39 -21.23
N THR A 31 -22.14 -5.18 -22.54
CA THR A 31 -21.00 -4.53 -23.17
C THR A 31 -21.36 -3.10 -23.53
N PHE A 32 -20.40 -2.19 -23.41
CA PHE A 32 -20.57 -0.84 -23.91
C PHE A 32 -20.48 -0.86 -25.43
N LYS A 33 -21.47 -0.27 -26.12
CA LYS A 33 -21.38 -0.05 -27.56
C LYS A 33 -20.22 0.93 -27.82
N GLY A 34 -19.18 0.47 -28.54
CA GLY A 34 -18.00 1.26 -28.82
C GLY A 34 -16.87 1.17 -27.75
N GLY A 35 -16.95 0.21 -26.81
CA GLY A 35 -15.85 -0.08 -25.89
C GLY A 35 -14.60 -0.58 -26.60
N VAL A 36 -13.43 -0.26 -26.05
CA VAL A 36 -12.12 -0.76 -26.49
C VAL A 36 -11.73 -1.93 -25.60
N HIS A 37 -11.33 -3.05 -26.21
CA HIS A 37 -10.81 -4.22 -25.50
C HIS A 37 -9.32 -4.38 -25.86
N PRO A 38 -8.40 -3.70 -25.15
CA PRO A 38 -6.98 -3.87 -25.40
C PRO A 38 -6.53 -5.29 -25.01
N HIS A 39 -5.41 -5.72 -25.57
CA HIS A 39 -4.76 -6.95 -25.15
C HIS A 39 -4.35 -6.79 -23.66
N ASP A 40 -4.73 -7.75 -22.82
CA ASP A 40 -4.52 -7.61 -21.37
C ASP A 40 -3.09 -7.95 -20.93
N GLY A 41 -2.34 -8.73 -21.69
CA GLY A 41 -0.92 -9.04 -21.47
C GLY A 41 -0.62 -9.76 -20.15
N LYS A 42 -1.63 -10.25 -19.45
CA LYS A 42 -1.46 -10.90 -18.13
C LYS A 42 -0.70 -12.22 -18.21
N GLU A 43 -0.67 -12.86 -19.36
CA GLU A 43 0.12 -14.08 -19.61
C GLU A 43 1.62 -13.89 -19.39
N PHE A 44 2.12 -12.64 -19.44
CA PHE A 44 3.55 -12.38 -19.21
C PHE A 44 3.96 -12.51 -17.75
N SER A 45 3.04 -12.37 -16.82
CA SER A 45 3.35 -12.28 -15.38
C SER A 45 2.48 -13.15 -14.47
N LYS A 46 1.23 -13.51 -14.87
CA LYS A 46 0.28 -14.24 -14.01
C LYS A 46 0.81 -15.55 -13.43
N ASP A 47 1.69 -16.24 -14.13
CA ASP A 47 2.26 -17.53 -13.72
C ASP A 47 3.67 -17.39 -13.13
N LYS A 48 4.16 -16.14 -12.94
CA LYS A 48 5.47 -15.89 -12.34
C LYS A 48 5.32 -15.55 -10.87
N PRO A 49 6.15 -16.13 -9.99
CA PRO A 49 6.12 -15.82 -8.56
C PRO A 49 6.56 -14.37 -8.30
N ILE A 50 6.08 -13.81 -7.19
CA ILE A 50 6.57 -12.55 -6.65
C ILE A 50 8.06 -12.70 -6.36
N ARG A 51 8.84 -11.69 -6.74
CA ARG A 51 10.29 -11.65 -6.50
C ARG A 51 10.64 -10.43 -5.68
N GLU A 52 11.47 -10.63 -4.69
CA GLU A 52 12.06 -9.51 -3.96
C GLU A 52 13.11 -8.83 -4.82
N LEU A 53 13.02 -7.50 -4.90
CA LEU A 53 14.01 -6.65 -5.54
C LEU A 53 14.70 -5.80 -4.47
N LEU A 54 15.95 -6.13 -4.17
CA LEU A 54 16.74 -5.36 -3.22
C LEU A 54 17.21 -4.05 -3.87
N PRO A 55 17.07 -2.94 -3.16
CA PRO A 55 17.53 -1.64 -3.66
C PRO A 55 19.06 -1.57 -3.73
N LYS A 56 19.55 -0.81 -4.70
CA LYS A 56 21.00 -0.55 -4.90
C LYS A 56 21.27 0.93 -4.67
N ASP A 57 22.55 1.24 -4.50
CA ASP A 57 23.13 2.58 -4.50
C ASP A 57 22.35 3.67 -3.76
N GLU A 58 21.46 4.38 -4.43
CA GLU A 58 20.64 5.44 -3.82
C GLU A 58 19.15 5.26 -4.10
N LEU A 59 18.33 5.66 -3.12
CA LEU A 59 16.88 5.71 -3.25
C LEU A 59 16.40 7.13 -3.17
N VAL A 60 15.38 7.43 -3.97
CA VAL A 60 14.72 8.74 -4.04
C VAL A 60 13.33 8.61 -3.45
N PHE A 61 13.04 9.40 -2.41
CA PHE A 61 11.75 9.47 -1.74
C PHE A 61 11.09 10.82 -2.03
N PRO A 62 10.23 10.94 -3.06
CA PRO A 62 9.47 12.15 -3.30
C PRO A 62 8.58 12.47 -2.10
N VAL A 63 8.48 13.72 -1.70
CA VAL A 63 7.59 14.11 -0.60
C VAL A 63 6.11 14.15 -1.00
N SER A 64 5.82 14.06 -2.31
CA SER A 64 4.47 13.94 -2.87
C SER A 64 4.29 12.55 -3.49
N GLN A 65 3.93 11.57 -2.67
CA GLN A 65 3.68 10.18 -3.06
C GLN A 65 2.19 9.80 -3.03
N HIS A 66 1.31 10.74 -2.68
CA HIS A 66 -0.11 10.53 -2.50
C HIS A 66 -0.86 11.81 -2.85
N ILE A 67 -2.17 11.71 -3.08
CA ILE A 67 -3.03 12.89 -3.27
C ILE A 67 -3.14 13.68 -1.96
N GLY A 68 -3.30 14.99 -2.07
CA GLY A 68 -3.44 15.90 -0.93
C GLY A 68 -2.16 16.69 -0.65
N ALA A 69 -1.93 17.07 0.60
CA ALA A 69 -0.78 17.86 0.98
C ALA A 69 0.50 17.04 0.95
N PRO A 70 1.58 17.51 0.30
CA PRO A 70 2.89 16.85 0.37
C PRO A 70 3.35 16.66 1.81
N ALA A 71 4.12 15.62 2.07
CA ALA A 71 4.79 15.42 3.34
C ALA A 71 5.94 16.43 3.51
N SER A 72 6.31 16.71 4.77
CA SER A 72 7.41 17.61 5.11
C SER A 72 8.59 16.80 5.64
N PRO A 73 9.82 16.91 5.08
CA PRO A 73 11.00 16.24 5.59
C PRO A 73 11.23 16.54 7.08
N VAL A 74 11.56 15.50 7.85
CA VAL A 74 11.95 15.59 9.27
C VAL A 74 13.40 15.17 9.51
N VAL A 75 14.13 14.94 8.43
CA VAL A 75 15.55 14.62 8.41
C VAL A 75 16.32 15.70 7.66
N ALA A 76 17.63 15.81 7.95
CA ALA A 76 18.56 16.72 7.31
C ALA A 76 19.62 15.96 6.48
N VAL A 77 20.28 16.68 5.57
CA VAL A 77 21.42 16.13 4.83
C VAL A 77 22.55 15.76 5.80
N GLY A 78 23.05 14.54 5.68
CA GLY A 78 24.04 13.96 6.56
C GLY A 78 23.49 13.07 7.67
N ASP A 79 22.18 13.09 7.92
CA ASP A 79 21.58 12.21 8.92
C ASP A 79 21.67 10.75 8.50
N THR A 80 22.00 9.88 9.46
CA THR A 80 21.88 8.44 9.30
C THR A 80 20.44 8.02 9.60
N VAL A 81 19.87 7.19 8.73
CA VAL A 81 18.50 6.68 8.85
C VAL A 81 18.47 5.16 8.84
N LEU A 82 17.46 4.59 9.47
CA LEU A 82 17.19 3.16 9.49
C LEU A 82 16.02 2.83 8.57
N ARG A 83 15.95 1.60 8.10
CA ARG A 83 14.77 1.08 7.44
C ARG A 83 13.56 1.15 8.41
N GLY A 84 12.42 1.63 7.93
CA GLY A 84 11.24 1.86 8.76
C GLY A 84 11.28 3.14 9.60
N GLN A 85 12.35 3.94 9.53
CA GLN A 85 12.39 5.25 10.17
C GLN A 85 11.56 6.28 9.40
N LYS A 86 10.76 7.08 10.11
CA LYS A 86 10.04 8.20 9.53
C LYS A 86 11.03 9.27 9.06
N ILE A 87 10.95 9.61 7.77
CA ILE A 87 11.81 10.61 7.12
C ILE A 87 11.05 11.85 6.67
N ALA A 88 9.72 11.76 6.59
CA ALA A 88 8.86 12.93 6.37
C ALA A 88 7.53 12.76 7.13
N GLU A 89 7.03 13.87 7.66
CA GLU A 89 5.77 13.95 8.39
C GLU A 89 4.63 14.35 7.47
N ALA A 90 3.41 13.90 7.77
CA ALA A 90 2.22 14.27 7.01
C ALA A 90 1.98 15.77 7.01
N GLY A 91 1.73 16.38 5.83
CA GLY A 91 1.52 17.81 5.66
C GLY A 91 0.10 18.29 5.95
N GLY A 92 -0.85 17.40 6.25
CA GLY A 92 -2.24 17.75 6.50
C GLY A 92 -3.15 16.55 6.78
N PHE A 93 -4.47 16.75 6.75
CA PHE A 93 -5.43 15.68 7.00
C PHE A 93 -5.40 14.63 5.89
N VAL A 94 -5.47 15.07 4.62
CA VAL A 94 -5.26 14.19 3.46
C VAL A 94 -3.78 14.23 3.13
N SER A 95 -3.00 13.45 3.85
CA SER A 95 -1.56 13.29 3.73
C SER A 95 -1.13 12.05 4.52
N ALA A 96 0.08 11.58 4.29
CA ALA A 96 0.66 10.45 5.04
C ALA A 96 2.15 10.70 5.30
N PRO A 97 2.69 10.20 6.42
CA PRO A 97 4.13 10.21 6.66
C PRO A 97 4.85 9.28 5.68
N ILE A 98 6.14 9.55 5.45
CA ILE A 98 7.00 8.76 4.57
C ILE A 98 8.10 8.13 5.41
N TYR A 99 8.36 6.86 5.15
CA TYR A 99 9.35 6.05 5.86
C TYR A 99 10.46 5.60 4.91
N SER A 100 11.67 5.49 5.43
CA SER A 100 12.78 4.93 4.66
C SER A 100 12.59 3.42 4.47
N SER A 101 12.76 2.95 3.25
CA SER A 101 12.78 1.52 2.93
C SER A 101 14.16 0.88 3.04
N VAL A 102 15.19 1.67 3.37
CA VAL A 102 16.59 1.24 3.52
C VAL A 102 17.22 1.89 4.74
N SER A 103 18.35 1.33 5.22
CA SER A 103 19.29 2.05 6.06
C SER A 103 20.32 2.78 5.22
N GLY A 104 20.87 3.88 5.73
CA GLY A 104 21.86 4.67 5.01
C GLY A 104 21.97 6.11 5.49
N THR A 105 22.48 6.97 4.62
CA THR A 105 22.67 8.39 4.93
C THR A 105 21.90 9.29 3.99
N VAL A 106 21.25 10.32 4.51
CA VAL A 106 20.58 11.35 3.71
C VAL A 106 21.61 12.13 2.93
N LYS A 107 21.68 11.89 1.63
CA LYS A 107 22.65 12.49 0.71
C LYS A 107 22.26 13.89 0.27
N ALA A 108 20.97 14.10 0.02
CA ALA A 108 20.44 15.38 -0.43
C ALA A 108 18.93 15.47 -0.17
N ILE A 109 18.41 16.70 -0.09
CA ILE A 109 16.99 17.02 -0.17
C ILE A 109 16.84 18.05 -1.28
N GLN A 110 16.33 17.63 -2.44
CA GLN A 110 16.27 18.45 -3.64
C GLN A 110 15.21 17.96 -4.62
N PRO A 111 14.78 18.79 -5.58
CA PRO A 111 13.85 18.37 -6.61
C PRO A 111 14.39 17.21 -7.46
N ARG A 112 13.55 16.20 -7.68
CA ARG A 112 13.77 15.08 -8.61
C ARG A 112 12.53 14.91 -9.47
N ARG A 113 12.69 14.28 -10.63
CA ARG A 113 11.58 13.99 -11.52
C ARG A 113 10.63 12.99 -10.87
N GLY A 114 9.37 13.37 -10.70
CA GLY A 114 8.30 12.53 -10.19
C GLY A 114 7.73 11.56 -11.24
N ALA A 115 6.79 10.74 -10.82
CA ALA A 115 6.18 9.70 -11.66
C ALA A 115 5.43 10.27 -12.87
N VAL A 116 4.87 11.47 -12.76
CA VAL A 116 4.14 12.16 -13.84
C VAL A 116 5.01 13.13 -14.63
N GLY A 117 6.33 13.15 -14.36
CA GLY A 117 7.31 13.96 -15.10
C GLY A 117 7.56 15.36 -14.54
N ASP A 118 6.86 15.77 -13.51
CA ASP A 118 7.06 17.00 -12.75
C ASP A 118 8.32 16.95 -11.88
N MET A 119 8.75 18.11 -11.37
CA MET A 119 9.86 18.20 -10.42
C MET A 119 9.30 18.25 -9.00
N VAL A 120 9.55 17.20 -8.22
CA VAL A 120 9.07 17.03 -6.84
C VAL A 120 10.23 17.07 -5.87
N ASN A 121 10.12 17.85 -4.79
CA ASN A 121 11.10 17.82 -3.71
C ASN A 121 11.21 16.39 -3.18
N SER A 122 12.43 15.90 -3.00
CA SER A 122 12.68 14.49 -2.70
C SER A 122 13.85 14.35 -1.72
N ILE A 123 13.72 13.40 -0.81
CA ILE A 123 14.79 12.96 0.08
C ILE A 123 15.57 11.87 -0.64
N ILE A 124 16.89 12.02 -0.75
CA ILE A 124 17.78 11.07 -1.42
C ILE A 124 18.63 10.42 -0.37
N ILE A 125 18.55 9.09 -0.26
CA ILE A 125 19.29 8.30 0.72
C ILE A 125 20.30 7.43 -0.02
N ALA A 126 21.58 7.56 0.35
CA ALA A 126 22.61 6.64 -0.03
C ALA A 126 22.46 5.36 0.81
N ASN A 127 22.09 4.28 0.14
CA ASN A 127 21.88 2.97 0.76
C ASN A 127 23.21 2.38 1.23
N ASP A 128 23.32 1.95 2.48
CA ASP A 128 24.49 1.28 3.02
C ASP A 128 24.51 -0.24 2.75
N GLY A 129 23.38 -0.79 2.29
CA GLY A 129 23.23 -2.22 2.03
C GLY A 129 23.06 -3.09 3.28
N GLU A 130 23.14 -2.51 4.48
CA GLU A 130 23.06 -3.27 5.74
C GLU A 130 21.63 -3.57 6.16
N MET A 131 20.64 -2.82 5.65
CA MET A 131 19.21 -3.00 5.93
C MET A 131 18.90 -2.98 7.44
N ARG A 132 19.65 -2.17 8.22
CA ARG A 132 19.39 -1.97 9.64
C ARG A 132 18.00 -1.38 9.84
N GLU A 133 17.23 -1.93 10.76
CA GLU A 133 15.82 -1.63 10.91
C GLU A 133 15.51 -1.02 12.28
N VAL A 134 14.47 -0.19 12.35
CA VAL A 134 13.93 0.29 13.61
C VAL A 134 13.31 -0.85 14.40
N GLU A 135 13.31 -0.75 15.72
CA GLU A 135 12.55 -1.67 16.56
C GLU A 135 11.06 -1.33 16.48
N TYR A 136 10.25 -2.34 16.19
CA TYR A 136 8.80 -2.21 16.20
C TYR A 136 8.24 -2.74 17.52
N ALA A 137 7.36 -1.95 18.15
CA ALA A 137 6.57 -2.42 19.28
C ALA A 137 5.29 -3.11 18.73
N PRO A 138 5.19 -4.44 18.81
CA PRO A 138 3.99 -5.15 18.39
C PRO A 138 2.82 -4.80 19.30
N VAL A 139 1.61 -4.89 18.77
CA VAL A 139 0.39 -4.82 19.56
C VAL A 139 0.00 -6.24 19.95
N ASP A 140 0.04 -6.54 21.24
CA ASP A 140 -0.22 -7.90 21.75
C ASP A 140 -1.66 -8.36 21.48
N ASN A 141 -2.63 -7.44 21.54
CA ASN A 141 -4.03 -7.75 21.31
C ASN A 141 -4.71 -6.66 20.49
N ILE A 142 -4.88 -6.90 19.19
CA ILE A 142 -5.56 -5.97 18.28
C ILE A 142 -7.03 -5.77 18.68
N ALA A 143 -7.69 -6.81 19.23
CA ALA A 143 -9.09 -6.75 19.62
C ALA A 143 -9.35 -5.82 20.83
N SER A 144 -8.30 -5.41 21.56
CA SER A 144 -8.42 -4.45 22.66
C SER A 144 -8.35 -3.00 22.21
N LEU A 145 -7.97 -2.75 20.96
CA LEU A 145 -7.87 -1.39 20.42
C LEU A 145 -9.24 -0.85 20.03
N SER A 146 -9.46 0.43 20.34
CA SER A 146 -10.60 1.18 19.81
C SER A 146 -10.45 1.41 18.30
N LYS A 147 -11.55 1.75 17.64
CA LYS A 147 -11.57 2.11 16.22
C LYS A 147 -10.62 3.28 15.93
N GLU A 148 -10.62 4.28 16.76
CA GLU A 148 -9.80 5.48 16.65
C GLU A 148 -8.30 5.16 16.77
N GLU A 149 -7.94 4.27 17.68
CA GLU A 149 -6.56 3.79 17.84
C GLU A 149 -6.07 3.00 16.62
N ILE A 150 -6.93 2.14 16.05
CA ILE A 150 -6.61 1.41 14.82
C ILE A 150 -6.39 2.38 13.64
N ILE A 151 -7.29 3.34 13.45
CA ILE A 151 -7.17 4.37 12.40
C ILE A 151 -5.90 5.21 12.63
N GLY A 152 -5.60 5.57 13.88
CA GLY A 152 -4.39 6.28 14.25
C GLY A 152 -3.12 5.49 13.87
N LYS A 153 -3.08 4.20 14.17
CA LYS A 153 -1.96 3.32 13.79
C LYS A 153 -1.79 3.20 12.28
N VAL A 154 -2.90 3.06 11.53
CA VAL A 154 -2.87 3.04 10.05
C VAL A 154 -2.32 4.35 9.50
N LYS A 155 -2.70 5.49 10.09
CA LYS A 155 -2.18 6.81 9.73
C LYS A 155 -0.68 6.90 10.01
N GLU A 156 -0.26 6.56 11.24
CA GLU A 156 1.15 6.59 11.65
C GLU A 156 2.02 5.59 10.87
N ALA A 157 1.46 4.49 10.41
CA ALA A 157 2.18 3.57 9.53
C ALA A 157 2.34 4.08 8.08
N GLY A 158 1.76 5.24 7.74
CA GLY A 158 1.88 5.82 6.40
C GLY A 158 1.20 5.01 5.31
N VAL A 159 0.16 4.24 5.65
CA VAL A 159 -0.51 3.36 4.68
C VAL A 159 -1.34 4.18 3.71
N VAL A 160 -1.01 4.04 2.43
CA VAL A 160 -1.71 4.69 1.31
C VAL A 160 -2.08 3.67 0.25
N GLY A 161 -3.02 4.01 -0.63
CA GLY A 161 -3.35 3.17 -1.79
C GLY A 161 -2.14 3.07 -2.73
N MET A 162 -1.85 1.86 -3.22
CA MET A 162 -0.69 1.60 -4.09
C MET A 162 -1.01 1.77 -5.57
N GLY A 163 -2.30 1.81 -5.93
CA GLY A 163 -2.77 2.11 -7.28
C GLY A 163 -3.38 3.51 -7.38
N GLY A 164 -3.36 4.11 -8.54
CA GLY A 164 -3.98 5.41 -8.81
C GLY A 164 -3.40 6.56 -8.00
N ALA A 165 -4.26 7.29 -7.28
CA ALA A 165 -3.91 8.54 -6.59
C ALA A 165 -3.10 8.37 -5.30
N GLY A 166 -2.79 7.17 -4.85
CA GLY A 166 -2.12 6.94 -3.57
C GLY A 166 -2.92 7.48 -2.38
N PHE A 167 -4.24 7.27 -2.35
CA PHE A 167 -5.11 7.89 -1.35
C PHE A 167 -4.82 7.36 0.07
N PRO A 168 -4.64 8.22 1.09
CA PRO A 168 -4.34 7.81 2.46
C PRO A 168 -5.44 6.91 3.05
N THR A 169 -5.06 5.73 3.54
CA THR A 169 -6.01 4.71 3.99
C THR A 169 -6.78 5.12 5.24
N HIS A 170 -6.14 5.85 6.18
CA HIS A 170 -6.82 6.35 7.38
C HIS A 170 -8.00 7.26 7.04
N VAL A 171 -7.95 8.02 5.94
CA VAL A 171 -9.06 8.87 5.47
C VAL A 171 -10.19 7.99 4.93
N LYS A 172 -9.87 6.91 4.20
CA LYS A 172 -10.89 5.94 3.73
C LYS A 172 -11.61 5.27 4.89
N LEU A 173 -10.89 5.00 5.99
CA LEU A 173 -11.43 4.37 7.19
C LEU A 173 -12.21 5.33 8.10
N SER A 174 -12.29 6.61 7.75
CA SER A 174 -12.97 7.67 8.51
C SER A 174 -14.16 8.26 7.74
N PRO A 175 -15.17 7.45 7.33
CA PRO A 175 -16.37 7.98 6.66
C PRO A 175 -17.15 8.87 7.62
N LYS A 176 -17.86 9.88 7.08
CA LYS A 176 -18.66 10.81 7.88
C LYS A 176 -19.81 10.13 8.61
N GLU A 177 -20.36 9.08 8.02
CA GLU A 177 -21.55 8.34 8.52
C GLU A 177 -21.22 6.83 8.55
N PRO A 178 -20.36 6.38 9.47
CA PRO A 178 -19.91 4.98 9.51
C PRO A 178 -21.06 3.98 9.77
N GLU A 179 -22.11 4.43 10.44
CA GLU A 179 -23.31 3.62 10.72
C GLU A 179 -24.12 3.25 9.47
N LYS A 180 -23.87 3.93 8.34
CA LYS A 180 -24.50 3.63 7.04
C LYS A 180 -23.71 2.62 6.21
N ILE A 181 -22.54 2.19 6.68
CA ILE A 181 -21.70 1.22 5.98
C ILE A 181 -22.12 -0.20 6.37
N GLU A 182 -22.77 -0.89 5.43
CA GLU A 182 -23.21 -2.28 5.63
C GLU A 182 -22.20 -3.30 5.12
N TYR A 183 -21.40 -2.94 4.11
CA TYR A 183 -20.47 -3.85 3.43
C TYR A 183 -19.11 -3.20 3.23
N VAL A 184 -18.07 -4.00 3.39
CA VAL A 184 -16.69 -3.66 2.97
C VAL A 184 -16.30 -4.59 1.83
N ILE A 185 -15.94 -4.02 0.70
CA ILE A 185 -15.55 -4.76 -0.51
C ILE A 185 -14.06 -4.54 -0.75
N ALA A 186 -13.28 -5.62 -0.73
CA ALA A 186 -11.91 -5.61 -1.22
C ALA A 186 -11.93 -5.78 -2.74
N ASN A 187 -11.54 -4.74 -3.46
CA ASN A 187 -11.45 -4.78 -4.92
C ASN A 187 -10.05 -5.22 -5.34
N CYS A 188 -9.94 -6.43 -5.86
CA CYS A 188 -8.71 -7.03 -6.39
C CYS A 188 -8.83 -7.31 -7.89
N ALA A 189 -9.59 -6.49 -8.63
CA ALA A 189 -9.90 -6.73 -10.04
C ALA A 189 -8.82 -6.23 -11.00
N GLU A 190 -7.77 -5.59 -10.52
CA GLU A 190 -6.65 -5.06 -11.30
C GLU A 190 -7.07 -4.21 -12.51
N CYS A 191 -6.91 -2.91 -12.40
CA CYS A 191 -7.49 -1.93 -13.30
C CYS A 191 -6.77 -1.79 -14.64
N GLU A 192 -5.50 -2.15 -14.76
CA GLU A 192 -4.70 -1.95 -15.98
C GLU A 192 -4.32 -3.27 -16.68
N PRO A 193 -4.11 -3.24 -18.01
CA PRO A 193 -3.42 -4.32 -18.72
C PRO A 193 -2.06 -4.62 -18.09
N TYR A 194 -1.58 -5.85 -18.23
CA TYR A 194 -0.31 -6.38 -17.72
C TYR A 194 -0.21 -6.54 -16.18
N LEU A 195 -1.03 -5.86 -15.37
CA LEU A 195 -1.02 -6.00 -13.92
C LEU A 195 -1.51 -7.39 -13.50
N THR A 196 -0.76 -8.00 -12.57
CA THR A 196 -1.10 -9.27 -11.92
C THR A 196 -0.66 -9.27 -10.44
N SER A 197 -0.45 -8.09 -9.87
CA SER A 197 0.04 -7.93 -8.49
C SER A 197 -0.95 -8.44 -7.45
N ASP A 198 -2.21 -8.05 -7.56
CA ASP A 198 -3.26 -8.48 -6.64
C ASP A 198 -3.53 -9.98 -6.78
N TYR A 199 -3.61 -10.47 -8.03
CA TYR A 199 -3.79 -11.89 -8.33
C TYR A 199 -2.67 -12.75 -7.73
N ARG A 200 -1.40 -12.37 -7.95
CA ARG A 200 -0.26 -13.10 -7.40
C ARG A 200 -0.22 -13.04 -5.89
N ARG A 201 -0.50 -11.89 -5.31
CA ARG A 201 -0.53 -11.71 -3.86
C ARG A 201 -1.57 -12.61 -3.20
N MET A 202 -2.78 -12.67 -3.75
CA MET A 202 -3.85 -13.53 -3.25
C MET A 202 -3.52 -15.01 -3.35
N ILE A 203 -2.70 -15.43 -4.34
CA ILE A 203 -2.30 -16.83 -4.50
C ILE A 203 -1.12 -17.18 -3.58
N GLU A 204 -0.12 -16.30 -3.49
CA GLU A 204 1.13 -16.60 -2.79
C GLU A 204 1.08 -16.25 -1.29
N GLU A 205 0.31 -15.23 -0.93
CA GLU A 205 0.27 -14.69 0.42
C GLU A 205 -1.16 -14.37 0.88
N PRO A 206 -2.10 -15.33 0.83
CA PRO A 206 -3.53 -15.04 1.09
C PRO A 206 -3.82 -14.62 2.54
N GLU A 207 -2.88 -14.85 3.46
CA GLU A 207 -3.02 -14.51 4.88
C GLU A 207 -2.40 -13.15 5.25
N LYS A 208 -1.76 -12.46 4.28
CA LYS A 208 -1.19 -11.13 4.45
C LYS A 208 -2.11 -10.05 3.88
#